data_d42ef49dd6dda6cbcc3c9a7aa5a0ca24
#
_entry.id   d42ef49dd6dda6cbcc3c9a7aa5a0ca24
#
_cell.length_a   1.000
_cell.length_b   1.000
_cell.length_c   1.000
_cell.angle_alpha   90.00
_cell.angle_beta   90.00
_cell.angle_gamma   90.00
#
_symmetry.space_group_name_H-M   'P 1'
#
loop_
_entity.id
_entity.type
_entity.pdbx_description
1 polymer ?
#
loop_
_entity_poly.entity_id
_entity_poly.type
_entity_poly.pdbx_seq_one_letter_code
_entity_poly.pdbx_strand_id
1 'polypeptide(L)'
;PSRFGYKSLGANSDVITKAQHCRAEVFLEGYGWTPMDPADVRKVVLEEPPGNLAVNDAKVSAARKALFGSWETNWLAYNFAHDIALPGSKGPKIGFLMYPQAETAGARLDSLDPDNFRYTIKTKETTAI
;
A
#
# COMPACT_ATOMS: atom_id res chain seq x y z
N PRO A 1 -9.43 -0.17 -11.16
CA PRO A 1 -8.82 1.01 -11.83
C PRO A 1 -8.75 2.21 -10.89
N SER A 2 -7.73 3.05 -11.09
CA SER A 2 -7.58 4.28 -10.32
C SER A 2 -8.71 5.27 -10.58
N ARG A 3 -9.19 5.95 -9.54
CA ARG A 3 -10.16 7.04 -9.68
C ARG A 3 -9.60 8.28 -10.40
N PHE A 4 -8.27 8.41 -10.41
CA PHE A 4 -7.59 9.52 -11.10
C PHE A 4 -7.22 9.21 -12.55
N GLY A 5 -7.55 8.01 -13.06
CA GLY A 5 -7.27 7.60 -14.42
C GLY A 5 -5.82 7.23 -14.72
N TYR A 6 -4.95 7.15 -13.70
CA TYR A 6 -3.57 6.70 -13.86
C TYR A 6 -3.50 5.20 -14.07
N LYS A 7 -2.72 4.76 -15.06
CA LYS A 7 -2.49 3.33 -15.33
C LYS A 7 -1.59 2.67 -14.30
N SER A 8 -0.70 3.44 -13.69
CA SER A 8 0.22 3.01 -12.65
C SER A 8 -0.46 2.70 -11.31
N LEU A 9 -1.68 3.21 -11.08
CA LEU A 9 -2.39 3.06 -9.80
C LEU A 9 -3.49 2.01 -9.89
N GLY A 10 -3.69 1.31 -8.77
CA GLY A 10 -4.68 0.24 -8.64
C GLY A 10 -4.17 -1.12 -9.14
N ALA A 11 -4.97 -2.15 -8.94
CA ALA A 11 -4.75 -3.50 -9.42
C ALA A 11 -5.80 -3.86 -10.49
N ASN A 12 -5.37 -4.50 -11.58
CA ASN A 12 -6.23 -4.95 -12.67
C ASN A 12 -6.26 -6.48 -12.76
N SER A 13 -6.11 -7.17 -11.63
CA SER A 13 -6.05 -8.63 -11.51
C SER A 13 -6.78 -9.06 -10.24
N ASP A 14 -7.33 -10.26 -10.26
CA ASP A 14 -7.87 -10.94 -9.08
C ASP A 14 -6.78 -11.43 -8.13
N VAL A 15 -5.55 -11.61 -8.62
CA VAL A 15 -4.38 -11.94 -7.80
C VAL A 15 -3.70 -10.66 -7.37
N ILE A 16 -3.84 -10.33 -6.08
CA ILE A 16 -3.35 -9.07 -5.50
C ILE A 16 -2.21 -9.27 -4.50
N THR A 17 -1.49 -10.38 -4.60
CA THR A 17 -0.38 -10.71 -3.69
C THR A 17 0.68 -9.63 -3.60
N LYS A 18 0.89 -8.85 -4.66
CA LYS A 18 1.86 -7.75 -4.73
C LYS A 18 1.20 -6.36 -4.70
N ALA A 19 -0.08 -6.29 -4.34
CA ALA A 19 -0.83 -5.02 -4.35
C ALA A 19 -1.04 -4.43 -2.95
N GLN A 20 -0.34 -4.93 -1.93
CA GLN A 20 -0.35 -4.35 -0.60
C GLN A 20 0.31 -2.98 -0.63
N HIS A 21 -0.24 -2.06 0.16
CA HIS A 21 0.17 -0.67 0.18
C HIS A 21 0.00 -0.08 1.58
N CYS A 22 0.99 0.69 2.03
CA CYS A 22 0.88 1.51 3.22
C CYS A 22 0.52 2.93 2.83
N ARG A 23 -0.39 3.53 3.57
CA ARG A 23 -0.77 4.94 3.46
C ARG A 23 -0.48 5.66 4.75
N ALA A 24 -0.35 6.97 4.67
CA ALA A 24 0.01 7.78 5.80
C ALA A 24 -0.98 8.92 6.01
N GLU A 25 -1.02 9.40 7.24
CA GLU A 25 -1.63 10.67 7.60
C GLU A 25 -0.57 11.52 8.28
N VAL A 26 -0.63 12.82 8.05
CA VAL A 26 0.18 13.82 8.74
C VAL A 26 -0.72 14.73 9.56
N PHE A 27 -0.34 14.99 10.80
CA PHE A 27 -1.06 15.97 11.60
C PHE A 27 -0.62 17.38 11.22
N LEU A 28 -1.58 18.18 10.78
CA LEU A 28 -1.39 19.60 10.47
C LEU A 28 -2.15 20.44 11.48
N GLU A 29 -1.45 21.37 12.13
CA GLU A 29 -2.07 22.29 13.06
C GLU A 29 -3.17 23.11 12.38
N GLY A 30 -4.34 23.17 13.02
CA GLY A 30 -5.54 23.81 12.48
C GLY A 30 -6.36 22.98 11.49
N TYR A 31 -5.82 21.85 11.00
CA TYR A 31 -6.50 20.98 10.02
C TYR A 31 -6.72 19.54 10.51
N GLY A 32 -5.91 19.09 11.51
CA GLY A 32 -5.97 17.73 12.02
C GLY A 32 -5.19 16.74 11.17
N TRP A 33 -5.57 15.44 11.27
CA TRP A 33 -4.94 14.36 10.49
C TRP A 33 -5.34 14.47 9.03
N THR A 34 -4.34 14.65 8.19
CA THR A 34 -4.50 14.88 6.75
C THR A 34 -3.93 13.70 5.98
N PRO A 35 -4.73 13.03 5.13
CA PRO A 35 -4.28 11.91 4.32
C PRO A 35 -3.18 12.33 3.34
N MET A 36 -2.19 11.44 3.14
CA MET A 36 -1.17 11.63 2.12
C MET A 36 -0.68 10.28 1.59
N ASP A 37 -0.31 10.24 0.31
CA ASP A 37 0.21 9.03 -0.32
C ASP A 37 1.43 9.31 -1.20
N PRO A 38 2.61 9.49 -0.61
CA PRO A 38 3.84 9.71 -1.36
C PRO A 38 4.27 8.46 -2.15
N ALA A 39 3.84 7.27 -1.73
CA ALA A 39 4.17 6.03 -2.43
C ALA A 39 3.44 5.93 -3.77
N ASP A 40 2.16 6.28 -3.84
CA ASP A 40 1.43 6.32 -5.11
C ASP A 40 1.95 7.46 -6.01
N VAL A 41 2.35 8.61 -5.46
CA VAL A 41 3.06 9.63 -6.25
C VAL A 41 4.36 9.07 -6.84
N ARG A 42 5.13 8.31 -6.05
CA ARG A 42 6.35 7.64 -6.53
C ARG A 42 6.06 6.64 -7.62
N LYS A 43 4.97 5.88 -7.51
CA LYS A 43 4.51 4.96 -8.56
C LYS A 43 4.20 5.69 -9.86
N VAL A 44 3.53 6.83 -9.81
CA VAL A 44 3.28 7.66 -11.01
C VAL A 44 4.59 8.10 -11.64
N VAL A 45 5.59 8.50 -10.87
CA VAL A 45 6.93 8.84 -11.39
C VAL A 45 7.53 7.66 -12.15
N LEU A 46 7.50 6.47 -11.58
CA LEU A 46 8.24 5.32 -12.11
C LEU A 46 7.49 4.58 -13.22
N GLU A 47 6.19 4.43 -13.10
CA GLU A 47 5.40 3.45 -13.83
C GLU A 47 4.34 4.07 -14.74
N GLU A 48 3.94 5.36 -14.53
CA GLU A 48 2.95 5.97 -15.41
C GLU A 48 3.54 6.18 -16.82
N PRO A 49 2.88 5.71 -17.88
CA PRO A 49 3.43 5.80 -19.23
C PRO A 49 3.84 7.23 -19.65
N PRO A 50 5.06 7.39 -20.22
CA PRO A 50 5.98 6.37 -20.70
C PRO A 50 6.93 5.75 -19.66
N GLY A 51 6.77 6.06 -18.38
CA GLY A 51 7.65 5.63 -17.30
C GLY A 51 8.80 6.61 -17.03
N ASN A 52 9.33 6.55 -15.80
CA ASN A 52 10.42 7.41 -15.35
C ASN A 52 10.20 8.91 -15.61
N LEU A 53 9.00 9.38 -15.29
CA LEU A 53 8.62 10.77 -15.45
C LEU A 53 9.50 11.70 -14.60
N ALA A 54 9.74 12.90 -15.06
CA ALA A 54 10.39 13.92 -14.27
C ALA A 54 9.52 14.30 -13.03
N VAL A 55 10.16 14.63 -11.93
CA VAL A 55 9.44 14.98 -10.68
C VAL A 55 8.52 16.21 -10.85
N ASN A 56 8.86 17.09 -11.78
CA ASN A 56 8.06 18.25 -12.16
C ASN A 56 7.14 18.04 -13.38
N ASP A 57 7.02 16.79 -13.86
CA ASP A 57 6.06 16.44 -14.91
C ASP A 57 4.63 16.81 -14.47
N ALA A 58 3.80 17.22 -15.44
CA ALA A 58 2.43 17.64 -15.18
C ALA A 58 1.59 16.54 -14.52
N LYS A 59 1.76 15.27 -14.95
CA LYS A 59 1.06 14.11 -14.35
C LYS A 59 1.49 13.90 -12.90
N VAL A 60 2.79 13.99 -12.62
CA VAL A 60 3.33 13.83 -11.26
C VAL A 60 2.85 14.96 -10.35
N SER A 61 2.86 16.19 -10.86
CA SER A 61 2.38 17.36 -10.12
C SER A 61 0.88 17.25 -9.81
N ALA A 62 0.08 16.79 -10.76
CA ALA A 62 -1.34 16.55 -10.57
C ALA A 62 -1.60 15.42 -9.55
N ALA A 63 -0.87 14.30 -9.63
CA ALA A 63 -0.94 13.21 -8.67
C ALA A 63 -0.58 13.68 -7.25
N ARG A 64 0.50 14.44 -7.10
CA ARG A 64 0.92 15.01 -5.81
C ARG A 64 -0.15 15.89 -5.19
N LYS A 65 -0.77 16.75 -6.00
CA LYS A 65 -1.87 17.61 -5.55
C LYS A 65 -3.11 16.81 -5.14
N ALA A 66 -3.45 15.78 -5.90
CA ALA A 66 -4.62 14.94 -5.63
C ALA A 66 -4.45 14.03 -4.42
N LEU A 67 -3.21 13.55 -4.17
CA LEU A 67 -2.88 12.60 -3.10
C LEU A 67 -2.31 13.29 -1.84
N PHE A 68 -2.52 14.59 -1.70
CA PHE A 68 -2.37 15.33 -0.48
C PHE A 68 -3.75 15.84 -0.04
N GLY A 69 -4.21 15.42 1.13
CA GLY A 69 -5.57 15.65 1.61
C GLY A 69 -6.57 14.56 1.19
N SER A 70 -6.15 13.59 0.39
CA SER A 70 -6.96 12.41 0.04
C SER A 70 -6.12 11.22 -0.39
N TRP A 71 -6.69 10.01 -0.29
CA TRP A 71 -6.11 8.79 -0.83
C TRP A 71 -6.84 8.35 -2.11
N GLU A 72 -6.18 7.50 -2.88
CA GLU A 72 -6.88 6.68 -3.87
C GLU A 72 -7.93 5.82 -3.17
N THR A 73 -9.17 5.78 -3.70
CA THR A 73 -10.31 5.16 -3.00
C THR A 73 -10.58 3.71 -3.38
N ASN A 74 -9.96 3.20 -4.45
CA ASN A 74 -10.14 1.82 -4.89
C ASN A 74 -9.23 0.84 -4.13
N TRP A 75 -9.44 0.73 -2.82
CA TRP A 75 -8.66 -0.16 -1.97
C TRP A 75 -9.47 -0.60 -0.74
N LEU A 76 -9.05 -1.69 -0.14
CA LEU A 76 -9.58 -2.22 1.10
C LEU A 76 -8.57 -2.02 2.22
N ALA A 77 -8.95 -1.32 3.28
CA ALA A 77 -8.13 -1.18 4.46
C ALA A 77 -8.07 -2.49 5.24
N TYR A 78 -6.87 -3.02 5.47
CA TYR A 78 -6.68 -4.20 6.31
C TYR A 78 -6.67 -3.83 7.80
N ASN A 79 -5.96 -2.77 8.14
CA ASN A 79 -5.81 -2.31 9.52
C ASN A 79 -5.17 -0.91 9.56
N PHE A 80 -5.19 -0.31 10.75
CA PHE A 80 -4.49 0.92 11.12
C PHE A 80 -3.47 0.67 12.23
N ALA A 81 -3.00 -0.56 12.38
CA ALA A 81 -2.17 -0.96 13.49
C ALA A 81 -0.69 -0.60 13.27
N HIS A 82 -0.02 -0.24 14.35
CA HIS A 82 1.43 -0.05 14.43
C HIS A 82 1.95 -0.67 15.73
N ASP A 83 3.26 -0.92 15.81
CA ASP A 83 3.92 -1.51 16.99
C ASP A 83 3.24 -2.80 17.50
N ILE A 84 2.97 -3.71 16.57
CA ILE A 84 2.12 -4.88 16.80
C ILE A 84 2.93 -6.01 17.43
N ALA A 85 2.48 -6.50 18.55
CA ALA A 85 2.91 -7.79 19.09
C ALA A 85 2.07 -8.90 18.47
N LEU A 86 2.68 -9.75 17.66
CA LEU A 86 1.97 -10.86 17.03
C LEU A 86 1.67 -11.96 18.06
N PRO A 87 0.46 -12.52 18.11
CA PRO A 87 0.11 -13.60 19.03
C PRO A 87 1.06 -14.80 18.85
N GLY A 88 1.64 -15.27 19.98
CA GLY A 88 2.55 -16.40 20.00
C GLY A 88 3.96 -16.13 19.46
N SER A 89 4.24 -14.96 18.89
CA SER A 89 5.58 -14.58 18.44
C SER A 89 6.52 -14.34 19.62
N LYS A 90 7.76 -14.77 19.48
CA LYS A 90 8.88 -14.44 20.37
C LYS A 90 9.76 -13.32 19.82
N GLY A 91 9.53 -12.92 18.59
CA GLY A 91 10.25 -11.85 17.92
C GLY A 91 9.80 -10.44 18.39
N PRO A 92 10.52 -9.39 17.97
CA PRO A 92 10.15 -8.02 18.30
C PRO A 92 8.80 -7.64 17.68
N LYS A 93 8.19 -6.59 18.21
CA LYS A 93 7.02 -5.96 17.56
C LYS A 93 7.32 -5.57 16.12
N ILE A 94 6.31 -5.62 15.27
CA ILE A 94 6.40 -5.13 13.91
C ILE A 94 5.81 -3.72 13.80
N GLY A 95 6.41 -2.87 12.98
CA GLY A 95 5.98 -1.48 12.84
C GLY A 95 4.64 -1.32 12.13
N PHE A 96 4.29 -2.27 11.25
CA PHE A 96 3.03 -2.30 10.50
C PHE A 96 2.69 -3.73 10.06
N LEU A 97 1.42 -4.01 9.79
CA LEU A 97 0.94 -5.32 9.33
C LEU A 97 0.37 -5.19 7.91
N MET A 98 1.24 -5.27 6.92
CA MET A 98 0.89 -5.19 5.49
C MET A 98 0.90 -6.56 4.81
N TYR A 99 1.75 -7.46 5.26
CA TYR A 99 1.93 -8.81 4.73
C TYR A 99 1.56 -9.88 5.76
N PRO A 100 1.19 -11.10 5.33
CA PRO A 100 1.15 -12.25 6.22
C PRO A 100 2.47 -12.40 6.97
N GLN A 101 2.40 -12.83 8.22
CA GLN A 101 3.57 -13.02 9.06
C GLN A 101 3.68 -14.49 9.46
N ALA A 102 4.89 -15.00 9.51
CA ALA A 102 5.18 -16.33 10.03
C ALA A 102 6.49 -16.32 10.83
N GLU A 103 6.53 -17.16 11.85
CA GLU A 103 7.72 -17.38 12.67
C GLU A 103 7.92 -18.87 12.85
N THR A 104 9.15 -19.34 12.62
CA THR A 104 9.50 -20.73 12.79
C THR A 104 10.89 -20.83 13.41
N ALA A 105 11.08 -21.82 14.30
CA ALA A 105 12.33 -22.02 15.03
C ALA A 105 12.87 -20.76 15.72
N GLY A 106 11.99 -19.85 16.13
CA GLY A 106 12.35 -18.59 16.79
C GLY A 106 12.81 -17.48 15.85
N ALA A 107 12.74 -17.69 14.53
CA ALA A 107 13.05 -16.68 13.53
C ALA A 107 11.80 -16.30 12.73
N ARG A 108 11.62 -15.00 12.52
CA ARG A 108 10.57 -14.50 11.63
C ARG A 108 10.99 -14.66 10.19
N LEU A 109 10.08 -15.21 9.37
CA LEU A 109 10.29 -15.33 7.94
C LEU A 109 10.06 -13.98 7.25
N ASP A 110 10.84 -13.73 6.19
CA ASP A 110 10.66 -12.56 5.36
C ASP A 110 9.47 -12.77 4.39
N SER A 111 8.42 -12.00 4.55
CA SER A 111 7.23 -12.05 3.68
C SER A 111 7.51 -11.60 2.24
N LEU A 112 8.66 -11.01 1.96
CA LEU A 112 9.10 -10.58 0.63
C LEU A 112 10.08 -11.57 -0.03
N ASP A 113 10.42 -12.66 0.67
CA ASP A 113 11.25 -13.75 0.15
C ASP A 113 10.38 -14.94 -0.30
N PRO A 114 9.99 -15.02 -1.58
CA PRO A 114 9.08 -16.06 -2.07
C PRO A 114 9.72 -17.46 -2.10
N ASP A 115 11.01 -17.59 -1.94
CA ASP A 115 11.68 -18.89 -1.90
C ASP A 115 11.48 -19.58 -0.55
N ASN A 116 11.43 -18.81 0.52
CA ASN A 116 11.26 -19.32 1.88
C ASN A 116 9.87 -19.08 2.46
N PHE A 117 9.16 -18.06 1.97
CA PHE A 117 7.81 -17.75 2.45
C PHE A 117 6.87 -17.40 1.31
N ARG A 118 6.00 -18.35 0.94
CA ARG A 118 5.02 -18.17 -0.15
C ARG A 118 3.62 -18.00 0.37
N TYR A 119 2.90 -17.05 -0.21
CA TYR A 119 1.47 -16.85 0.00
C TYR A 119 0.84 -16.30 -1.27
N THR A 120 -0.47 -16.38 -1.35
CA THR A 120 -1.26 -15.78 -2.43
C THR A 120 -2.48 -15.09 -1.85
N ILE A 121 -2.70 -13.84 -2.25
CA ILE A 121 -3.91 -13.08 -1.92
C ILE A 121 -4.72 -12.93 -3.19
N LYS A 122 -6.00 -13.32 -3.12
CA LYS A 122 -6.96 -13.20 -4.22
C LYS A 122 -8.17 -12.39 -3.80
N THR A 123 -8.74 -11.67 -4.74
CA THR A 123 -10.04 -11.03 -4.61
C THR A 123 -11.08 -11.77 -5.43
N LYS A 124 -12.32 -11.70 -5.00
CA LYS A 124 -13.49 -12.21 -5.73
C LYS A 124 -14.59 -11.16 -5.66
N GLU A 125 -15.17 -10.84 -6.82
CA GLU A 125 -16.37 -10.02 -6.84
C GLU A 125 -17.51 -10.78 -6.16
N THR A 126 -18.22 -10.09 -5.28
CA THR A 126 -19.46 -10.59 -4.69
C THR A 126 -20.61 -9.78 -5.27
N THR A 127 -21.65 -10.46 -5.74
CA THR A 127 -22.90 -9.78 -6.05
C THR A 127 -23.45 -9.16 -4.78
N ALA A 128 -23.83 -7.88 -4.86
CA ALA A 128 -24.54 -7.23 -3.76
C ALA A 128 -25.80 -8.06 -3.42
N ILE A 129 -25.99 -8.34 -2.13
CA ILE A 129 -27.19 -8.99 -1.59
C ILE A 129 -28.27 -7.92 -1.49
#